data_5827966289c6394c154884de9381628b
#
_entry.id   5827966289c6394c154884de9381628b
#
_cell.length_a   1.000
_cell.length_b   1.000
_cell.length_c   1.000
_cell.angle_alpha   90.00
_cell.angle_beta   90.00
_cell.angle_gamma   90.00
#
_symmetry.space_group_name_H-M   'P 1'
#
loop_
_entity.id
_entity.type
_entity.pdbx_description
1 polymer ?
#
loop_
_entity_poly.entity_id
_entity_poly.type
_entity_poly.pdbx_seq_one_letter_code
_entity_poly.pdbx_strand_id
1 'polypeptide(L)'
;MRLVAAAIIAFMATAPNALAETPRMQVFKDAACGCCDIWIDHMVEHGFEVVAQNVWNLNGIKDLLGVPVRMSSCHTAVIDGFVVEGHVPAAEVRRLLDERPAGVAGIAVPGMPDGSPGMPAAVAERYDVLIFGAGASAPFATYVGEQRVE
;
A
#
# COMPACT_ATOMS: atom_id res chain seq x y z
N MET A 1 33.78 60.96 17.34
CA MET A 1 32.94 60.12 16.48
C MET A 1 33.34 58.66 16.67
N ARG A 2 32.57 57.90 17.42
CA ARG A 2 32.82 56.46 17.68
C ARG A 2 31.94 55.68 16.76
N LEU A 3 32.53 54.93 15.80
CA LEU A 3 31.86 53.99 14.93
C LEU A 3 31.60 52.67 15.71
N VAL A 4 30.34 52.33 15.91
CA VAL A 4 29.91 51.03 16.48
C VAL A 4 29.68 50.12 15.28
N ALA A 5 30.53 49.13 15.12
CA ALA A 5 30.36 48.07 14.12
C ALA A 5 29.37 47.04 14.67
N ALA A 6 28.18 46.93 14.08
CA ALA A 6 27.24 45.86 14.38
C ALA A 6 27.60 44.58 13.64
N ALA A 7 28.00 43.55 14.38
CA ALA A 7 28.23 42.22 13.85
C ALA A 7 26.89 41.49 13.65
N ILE A 8 26.52 41.22 12.42
CA ILE A 8 25.36 40.40 12.07
C ILE A 8 25.78 38.91 12.18
N ILE A 9 25.31 38.24 13.22
CA ILE A 9 25.48 36.78 13.38
C ILE A 9 24.38 36.10 12.53
N ALA A 10 24.77 35.54 11.40
CA ALA A 10 23.88 34.69 10.57
C ALA A 10 23.67 33.35 11.28
N PHE A 11 22.46 33.12 11.78
CA PHE A 11 22.04 31.85 12.37
C PHE A 11 21.68 30.89 11.21
N MET A 12 22.62 29.99 10.85
CA MET A 12 22.35 28.91 9.92
C MET A 12 21.46 27.87 10.62
N ALA A 13 20.16 27.88 10.29
CA ALA A 13 19.23 26.84 10.70
C ALA A 13 19.54 25.55 9.91
N THR A 14 20.15 24.57 10.57
CA THR A 14 20.27 23.21 10.04
C THR A 14 18.90 22.55 10.15
N ALA A 15 18.23 22.37 9.02
CA ALA A 15 17.02 21.56 8.96
C ALA A 15 17.37 20.10 9.34
N PRO A 16 16.62 19.46 10.25
CA PRO A 16 16.83 18.04 10.53
C PRO A 16 16.54 17.25 9.26
N ASN A 17 17.50 16.43 8.82
CA ASN A 17 17.28 15.41 7.80
C ASN A 17 16.29 14.38 8.41
N ALA A 18 15.01 14.49 8.13
CA ALA A 18 14.06 13.45 8.42
C ALA A 18 14.43 12.25 7.51
N LEU A 19 15.09 11.25 8.08
CA LEU A 19 15.23 9.96 7.44
C LEU A 19 13.80 9.47 7.19
N ALA A 20 13.43 9.31 5.93
CA ALA A 20 12.14 8.73 5.57
C ALA A 20 12.08 7.32 6.18
N GLU A 21 11.21 7.15 7.17
CA GLU A 21 11.01 5.85 7.81
C GLU A 21 10.44 4.88 6.77
N THR A 22 11.02 3.69 6.65
CA THR A 22 10.53 2.66 5.72
C THR A 22 9.11 2.28 6.11
N PRO A 23 8.12 2.41 5.22
CA PRO A 23 6.74 2.09 5.58
C PRO A 23 6.60 0.62 5.97
N ARG A 24 6.13 0.35 7.19
CA ARG A 24 5.95 -0.99 7.74
C ARG A 24 4.54 -1.50 7.51
N MET A 25 4.43 -2.65 6.86
CA MET A 25 3.17 -3.30 6.49
C MET A 25 2.97 -4.59 7.28
N GLN A 26 1.80 -4.76 7.90
CA GLN A 26 1.40 -6.03 8.50
C GLN A 26 0.48 -6.77 7.54
N VAL A 27 0.83 -8.02 7.18
CA VAL A 27 0.08 -8.85 6.22
C VAL A 27 -0.53 -10.05 6.94
N PHE A 28 -1.82 -10.27 6.76
CA PHE A 28 -2.58 -11.43 7.24
C PHE A 28 -2.90 -12.35 6.07
N LYS A 29 -2.48 -13.59 6.12
CA LYS A 29 -2.67 -14.59 5.06
C LYS A 29 -2.91 -15.99 5.59
N ASP A 30 -3.41 -16.88 4.74
CA ASP A 30 -3.38 -18.32 5.01
C ASP A 30 -1.94 -18.86 4.88
N ALA A 31 -1.57 -19.83 5.73
CA ALA A 31 -0.24 -20.44 5.71
C ALA A 31 0.10 -21.11 4.38
N ALA A 32 -0.89 -21.62 3.66
CA ALA A 32 -0.74 -22.32 2.38
C ALA A 32 -0.82 -21.39 1.15
N CYS A 33 -0.97 -20.06 1.36
CA CYS A 33 -1.12 -19.10 0.27
C CYS A 33 0.23 -18.76 -0.39
N GLY A 34 0.64 -19.51 -1.39
CA GLY A 34 1.92 -19.28 -2.09
C GLY A 34 1.95 -17.99 -2.91
N CYS A 35 0.85 -17.60 -3.55
CA CYS A 35 0.77 -16.32 -4.28
C CYS A 35 0.88 -15.10 -3.35
N CYS A 36 0.45 -15.23 -2.08
CA CYS A 36 0.62 -14.21 -1.08
C CYS A 36 2.10 -13.99 -0.74
N ASP A 37 2.90 -15.07 -0.69
CA ASP A 37 4.34 -14.98 -0.43
C ASP A 37 5.05 -14.24 -1.57
N ILE A 38 4.70 -14.53 -2.84
CA ILE A 38 5.24 -13.82 -4.01
C ILE A 38 4.85 -12.34 -3.99
N TRP A 39 3.60 -12.01 -3.57
CA TRP A 39 3.20 -10.61 -3.40
C TRP A 39 3.97 -9.91 -2.28
N ILE A 40 4.26 -10.60 -1.18
CA ILE A 40 5.10 -10.07 -0.10
C ILE A 40 6.50 -9.75 -0.62
N ASP A 41 7.11 -10.65 -1.40
CA ASP A 41 8.41 -10.42 -2.03
C ASP A 41 8.37 -9.19 -2.93
N HIS A 42 7.33 -9.03 -3.77
CA HIS A 42 7.10 -7.83 -4.57
C HIS A 42 7.07 -6.55 -3.71
N MET A 43 6.39 -6.56 -2.56
CA MET A 43 6.36 -5.40 -1.67
C MET A 43 7.73 -5.08 -1.08
N VAL A 44 8.49 -6.11 -0.68
CA VAL A 44 9.85 -5.96 -0.14
C VAL A 44 10.80 -5.41 -1.20
N GLU A 45 10.75 -5.91 -2.43
CA GLU A 45 11.55 -5.42 -3.56
C GLU A 45 11.28 -3.95 -3.88
N HIS A 46 10.05 -3.47 -3.59
CA HIS A 46 9.65 -2.06 -3.76
C HIS A 46 9.85 -1.22 -2.49
N GLY A 47 10.61 -1.73 -1.50
CA GLY A 47 11.07 -0.94 -0.35
C GLY A 47 10.07 -0.81 0.78
N PHE A 48 9.13 -1.76 0.93
CA PHE A 48 8.28 -1.87 2.11
C PHE A 48 8.91 -2.83 3.13
N GLU A 49 8.81 -2.51 4.42
CA GLU A 49 9.08 -3.45 5.48
C GLU A 49 7.81 -4.29 5.72
N VAL A 50 7.89 -5.61 5.52
CA VAL A 50 6.71 -6.48 5.63
C VAL A 50 6.84 -7.42 6.82
N VAL A 51 5.78 -7.50 7.62
CA VAL A 51 5.61 -8.47 8.70
C VAL A 51 4.39 -9.33 8.37
N ALA A 52 4.63 -10.58 7.99
CA ALA A 52 3.57 -11.52 7.64
C ALA A 52 3.12 -12.35 8.86
N GLN A 53 1.81 -12.55 8.98
CA GLN A 53 1.18 -13.38 9.99
C GLN A 53 0.22 -14.38 9.35
N ASN A 54 0.44 -15.66 9.56
CA ASN A 54 -0.50 -16.71 9.19
C ASN A 54 -1.70 -16.73 10.14
N VAL A 55 -2.91 -16.72 9.60
CA VAL A 55 -4.15 -16.70 10.37
C VAL A 55 -5.11 -17.81 9.91
N TRP A 56 -5.89 -18.36 10.85
CA TRP A 56 -6.88 -19.40 10.58
C TRP A 56 -8.22 -18.85 10.11
N ASN A 57 -8.54 -17.60 10.47
CA ASN A 57 -9.79 -16.93 10.14
C ASN A 57 -9.52 -15.60 9.46
N LEU A 58 -9.11 -15.67 8.22
CA LEU A 58 -8.82 -14.46 7.42
C LEU A 58 -10.09 -13.64 7.16
N ASN A 59 -11.26 -14.29 6.99
CA ASN A 59 -12.52 -13.58 6.80
C ASN A 59 -12.89 -12.72 8.02
N GLY A 60 -12.66 -13.23 9.24
CA GLY A 60 -12.86 -12.44 10.45
C GLY A 60 -11.93 -11.22 10.54
N ILE A 61 -10.71 -11.32 10.02
CA ILE A 61 -9.80 -10.17 9.91
C ILE A 61 -10.33 -9.15 8.89
N LYS A 62 -10.79 -9.61 7.71
CA LYS A 62 -11.39 -8.74 6.68
C LYS A 62 -12.61 -7.99 7.22
N ASP A 63 -13.51 -8.69 7.93
CA ASP A 63 -14.70 -8.10 8.54
C ASP A 63 -14.32 -7.03 9.57
N LEU A 64 -13.35 -7.33 10.44
CA LEU A 64 -12.84 -6.40 11.45
C LEU A 64 -12.22 -5.15 10.84
N LEU A 65 -11.51 -5.30 9.71
CA LEU A 65 -10.85 -4.20 8.99
C LEU A 65 -11.78 -3.49 8.00
N GLY A 66 -13.05 -3.92 7.89
CA GLY A 66 -14.06 -3.28 7.05
C GLY A 66 -13.83 -3.48 5.54
N VAL A 67 -13.20 -4.59 5.15
CA VAL A 67 -13.05 -4.96 3.73
C VAL A 67 -14.42 -5.32 3.17
N PRO A 68 -14.91 -4.63 2.12
CA PRO A 68 -16.17 -4.98 1.50
C PRO A 68 -16.09 -6.39 0.89
N VAL A 69 -17.09 -7.24 1.13
CA VAL A 69 -17.11 -8.64 0.66
C VAL A 69 -16.80 -8.76 -0.83
N ARG A 70 -17.33 -7.85 -1.66
CA ARG A 70 -17.09 -7.82 -3.13
C ARG A 70 -15.65 -7.49 -3.51
N MET A 71 -14.84 -7.02 -2.57
CA MET A 71 -13.43 -6.65 -2.79
C MET A 71 -12.46 -7.67 -2.20
N SER A 72 -12.96 -8.74 -1.59
CA SER A 72 -12.14 -9.77 -0.96
C SER A 72 -11.20 -10.47 -1.94
N SER A 73 -10.00 -10.73 -1.48
CA SER A 73 -8.95 -11.48 -2.16
C SER A 73 -8.28 -12.47 -1.19
N CYS A 74 -7.09 -12.96 -1.49
CA CYS A 74 -6.43 -14.05 -0.75
C CYS A 74 -5.65 -13.59 0.49
N HIS A 75 -5.35 -12.32 0.65
CA HIS A 75 -4.68 -11.74 1.83
C HIS A 75 -5.17 -10.31 2.09
N THR A 76 -4.91 -9.84 3.31
CA THR A 76 -5.23 -8.48 3.75
C THR A 76 -4.01 -7.91 4.45
N ALA A 77 -3.64 -6.68 4.14
CA ALA A 77 -2.57 -5.98 4.81
C ALA A 77 -3.05 -4.67 5.44
N VAL A 78 -2.30 -4.19 6.42
CA VAL A 78 -2.48 -2.87 7.04
C VAL A 78 -1.17 -2.12 6.99
N ILE A 79 -1.20 -0.89 6.51
CA ILE A 79 -0.07 0.02 6.47
C ILE A 79 -0.53 1.44 6.75
N ASP A 80 0.08 2.08 7.73
CA ASP A 80 -0.17 3.49 8.09
C ASP A 80 -1.67 3.88 8.21
N GLY A 81 -2.48 2.95 8.74
CA GLY A 81 -3.92 3.10 8.93
C GLY A 81 -4.78 2.76 7.71
N PHE A 82 -4.20 2.47 6.56
CA PHE A 82 -4.91 1.98 5.39
C PHE A 82 -4.94 0.46 5.31
N VAL A 83 -6.02 -0.08 4.77
CA VAL A 83 -6.15 -1.50 4.42
C VAL A 83 -5.74 -1.71 2.97
N VAL A 84 -4.93 -2.74 2.72
CA VAL A 84 -4.54 -3.18 1.38
C VAL A 84 -5.06 -4.60 1.20
N GLU A 85 -5.94 -4.81 0.24
CA GLU A 85 -6.61 -6.10 0.01
C GLU A 85 -6.18 -6.72 -1.31
N GLY A 86 -5.58 -7.90 -1.25
CA GLY A 86 -5.17 -8.66 -2.41
C GLY A 86 -3.94 -8.10 -3.14
N HIS A 87 -3.81 -8.45 -4.40
CA HIS A 87 -2.63 -8.30 -5.23
C HIS A 87 -2.42 -6.87 -5.77
N VAL A 88 -2.52 -5.87 -4.88
CA VAL A 88 -2.34 -4.45 -5.22
C VAL A 88 -0.88 -4.17 -5.61
N PRO A 89 -0.60 -3.51 -6.75
CA PRO A 89 0.75 -3.11 -7.11
C PRO A 89 1.36 -2.15 -6.09
N ALA A 90 2.64 -2.34 -5.77
CA ALA A 90 3.38 -1.53 -4.79
C ALA A 90 3.34 -0.03 -5.11
N ALA A 91 3.35 0.34 -6.39
CA ALA A 91 3.23 1.73 -6.83
C ALA A 91 1.92 2.39 -6.37
N GLU A 92 0.80 1.65 -6.40
CA GLU A 92 -0.49 2.18 -5.97
C GLU A 92 -0.62 2.25 -4.45
N VAL A 93 0.00 1.32 -3.72
CA VAL A 93 0.11 1.44 -2.26
C VAL A 93 0.91 2.68 -1.89
N ARG A 94 2.04 2.94 -2.55
CA ARG A 94 2.84 4.15 -2.32
C ARG A 94 2.05 5.41 -2.64
N ARG A 95 1.36 5.44 -3.77
CA ARG A 95 0.50 6.57 -4.16
C ARG A 95 -0.60 6.84 -3.13
N LEU A 96 -1.24 5.79 -2.60
CA LEU A 96 -2.23 5.92 -1.54
C LEU A 96 -1.64 6.57 -0.28
N LEU A 97 -0.42 6.18 0.12
CA LEU A 97 0.27 6.73 1.29
C LEU A 97 0.67 8.20 1.07
N ASP A 98 1.05 8.56 -0.15
CA ASP A 98 1.46 9.92 -0.50
C ASP A 98 0.24 10.87 -0.61
N GLU A 99 -0.83 10.44 -1.29
CA GLU A 99 -2.03 11.25 -1.54
C GLU A 99 -2.97 11.33 -0.34
N ARG A 100 -3.05 10.28 0.48
CA ARG A 100 -3.92 10.15 1.67
C ARG A 100 -5.34 10.67 1.44
N PRO A 101 -6.07 10.18 0.44
CA PRO A 101 -7.34 10.78 0.04
C PRO A 101 -8.37 10.69 1.16
N ALA A 102 -9.09 11.80 1.39
CA ALA A 102 -10.04 11.92 2.48
C ALA A 102 -11.18 10.90 2.35
N GLY A 103 -11.54 10.24 3.47
CA GLY A 103 -12.64 9.26 3.53
C GLY A 103 -12.31 7.89 2.94
N VAL A 104 -11.09 7.66 2.45
CA VAL A 104 -10.63 6.35 2.00
C VAL A 104 -10.11 5.55 3.19
N ALA A 105 -10.60 4.31 3.35
CA ALA A 105 -10.15 3.36 4.35
C ALA A 105 -9.11 2.38 3.80
N GLY A 106 -9.11 2.14 2.49
CA GLY A 106 -8.19 1.20 1.89
C GLY A 106 -8.27 1.12 0.37
N ILE A 107 -7.45 0.22 -0.16
CA ILE A 107 -7.26 -0.07 -1.57
C ILE A 107 -7.35 -1.58 -1.80
N ALA A 108 -7.92 -2.01 -2.93
CA ALA A 108 -8.15 -3.42 -3.23
C ALA A 108 -7.92 -3.77 -4.69
N VAL A 109 -7.42 -4.97 -4.92
CA VAL A 109 -7.57 -5.72 -6.18
C VAL A 109 -8.47 -6.91 -5.87
N PRO A 110 -9.76 -6.85 -6.26
CA PRO A 110 -10.71 -7.93 -5.99
C PRO A 110 -10.32 -9.23 -6.70
N GLY A 111 -10.48 -10.36 -6.04
CA GLY A 111 -10.12 -11.65 -6.60
C GLY A 111 -8.60 -11.84 -6.70
N MET A 112 -8.18 -12.53 -7.74
CA MET A 112 -6.77 -12.88 -8.01
C MET A 112 -6.52 -12.82 -9.52
N PRO A 113 -6.49 -11.61 -10.13
CA PRO A 113 -6.35 -11.48 -11.59
C PRO A 113 -5.00 -12.00 -12.07
N ASP A 114 -5.01 -12.75 -13.16
CA ASP A 114 -3.81 -13.28 -13.78
C ASP A 114 -2.85 -12.15 -14.22
N GLY A 115 -1.59 -12.29 -13.88
CA GLY A 115 -0.55 -11.30 -14.16
C GLY A 115 -0.46 -10.14 -13.17
N SER A 116 -1.35 -10.04 -12.16
CA SER A 116 -1.15 -9.09 -11.06
C SER A 116 0.06 -9.49 -10.19
N PRO A 117 0.66 -8.58 -9.41
CA PRO A 117 1.81 -8.89 -8.57
C PRO A 117 1.57 -10.12 -7.67
N GLY A 118 2.42 -11.14 -7.76
CA GLY A 118 2.24 -12.42 -7.08
C GLY A 118 1.38 -13.45 -7.81
N MET A 119 0.80 -13.10 -8.96
CA MET A 119 -0.04 -13.98 -9.78
C MET A 119 0.55 -14.13 -11.20
N PRO A 120 1.73 -14.78 -11.36
CA PRO A 120 2.36 -14.94 -12.66
C PRO A 120 1.47 -15.78 -13.61
N ALA A 121 1.26 -15.31 -14.82
CA ALA A 121 0.45 -16.00 -15.82
C ALA A 121 1.00 -15.78 -17.24
N ALA A 122 0.69 -16.72 -18.15
CA ALA A 122 1.10 -16.63 -19.56
C ALA A 122 0.32 -15.53 -20.31
N VAL A 123 -0.90 -15.26 -19.89
CA VAL A 123 -1.76 -14.19 -20.44
C VAL A 123 -2.24 -13.34 -19.27
N ALA A 124 -1.89 -12.07 -19.32
CA ALA A 124 -2.26 -11.13 -18.26
C ALA A 124 -3.71 -10.65 -18.44
N GLU A 125 -4.44 -10.56 -17.36
CA GLU A 125 -5.78 -9.97 -17.31
C GLU A 125 -5.73 -8.46 -17.13
N ARG A 126 -6.80 -7.78 -17.57
CA ARG A 126 -7.09 -6.40 -17.23
C ARG A 126 -7.86 -6.38 -15.90
N TYR A 127 -7.42 -5.56 -14.95
CA TYR A 127 -8.09 -5.40 -13.65
C TYR A 127 -8.01 -3.97 -13.16
N ASP A 128 -8.93 -3.63 -12.26
CA ASP A 128 -8.95 -2.34 -11.59
C ASP A 128 -8.39 -2.46 -10.17
N VAL A 129 -7.61 -1.47 -9.79
CA VAL A 129 -7.27 -1.17 -8.41
C VAL A 129 -8.33 -0.20 -7.89
N LEU A 130 -9.04 -0.58 -6.83
CA LEU A 130 -10.18 0.15 -6.30
C LEU A 130 -9.83 0.74 -4.94
N ILE A 131 -10.21 1.98 -4.68
CA ILE A 131 -10.27 2.53 -3.32
C ILE A 131 -11.64 2.27 -2.70
N PHE A 132 -11.68 2.12 -1.38
CA PHE A 132 -12.91 1.99 -0.61
C PHE A 132 -12.84 2.76 0.71
N GLY A 133 -14.00 3.14 1.23
CA GLY A 133 -14.11 3.91 2.48
C GLY A 133 -15.55 4.31 2.77
N ALA A 134 -15.78 5.42 3.46
CA ALA A 134 -17.08 5.89 3.94
C ALA A 134 -18.15 6.00 2.83
N GLY A 135 -18.73 4.85 2.46
CA GLY A 135 -19.93 4.76 1.61
C GLY A 135 -19.68 4.65 0.09
N ALA A 136 -18.43 4.67 -0.39
CA ALA A 136 -18.16 4.57 -1.82
C ALA A 136 -16.93 3.71 -2.12
N SER A 137 -16.93 3.11 -3.33
CA SER A 137 -15.74 2.55 -3.97
C SER A 137 -15.59 3.19 -5.33
N ALA A 138 -14.35 3.46 -5.74
CA ALA A 138 -14.04 4.05 -7.02
C ALA A 138 -12.76 3.43 -7.62
N PRO A 139 -12.63 3.40 -8.95
CA PRO A 139 -11.37 3.08 -9.58
C PRO A 139 -10.26 4.06 -9.14
N PHE A 140 -9.10 3.51 -8.81
CA PHE A 140 -7.90 4.27 -8.46
C PHE A 140 -6.88 4.16 -9.59
N ALA A 141 -6.73 2.97 -10.17
CA ALA A 141 -5.91 2.71 -11.34
C ALA A 141 -6.44 1.50 -12.11
N THR A 142 -6.04 1.34 -13.36
CA THR A 142 -6.31 0.15 -14.17
C THR A 142 -4.99 -0.42 -14.69
N TYR A 143 -4.89 -1.74 -14.68
CA TYR A 143 -3.71 -2.49 -15.08
C TYR A 143 -4.04 -3.58 -16.08
N VAL A 144 -3.04 -3.96 -16.87
CA VAL A 144 -2.97 -5.23 -17.59
C VAL A 144 -1.69 -5.92 -17.13
N GLY A 145 -1.83 -7.00 -16.35
CA GLY A 145 -0.70 -7.57 -15.66
C GLY A 145 -0.08 -6.58 -14.66
N GLU A 146 1.22 -6.34 -14.77
CA GLU A 146 1.92 -5.33 -13.95
C GLU A 146 2.03 -3.95 -14.63
N GLN A 147 1.47 -3.79 -15.83
CA GLN A 147 1.52 -2.52 -16.54
C GLN A 147 0.27 -1.68 -16.26
N ARG A 148 0.46 -0.49 -15.69
CA ARG A 148 -0.62 0.50 -15.55
C ARG A 148 -1.02 1.03 -16.93
N VAL A 149 -2.34 1.08 -17.20
CA VAL A 149 -2.90 1.55 -18.46
C VAL A 149 -3.81 2.79 -18.30
N GLU A 150 -4.30 3.04 -17.09
CA GLU A 150 -5.08 4.24 -16.72
C GLU A 150 -4.82 4.64 -15.27
#